data_52fcfdf914272dab30f660bdda805ecf
#
_entry.id   52fcfdf914272dab30f660bdda805ecf
#
_cell.length_a   1.000
_cell.length_b   1.000
_cell.length_c   1.000
_cell.angle_alpha   90.00
_cell.angle_beta   90.00
_cell.angle_gamma   90.00
#
_symmetry.space_group_name_H-M   'P 1'
#
loop_
_entity.id
_entity.type
_entity.pdbx_description
1 polymer ?
#
loop_
_entity_poly.entity_id
_entity_poly.type
_entity_poly.pdbx_seq_one_letter_code
_entity_poly.pdbx_strand_id
1 'polypeptide(L)'
;LLVTSVLEKEGRSTVAENLALALSMRKEKVFLLNADFRKQNASWLADEEGHLKIEIFQKLLENLKKENDYVIIDTPPFLQNADTEEMAQMADASLLVVAEHRAQAKDLNAALDLLNAQGEKNLGCVYNNAHVEFLRPMASYGYQYAYHYGRYGGHYER
;
A
#
# COMPACT_ATOMS: atom_id res chain seq x y z
N LEU A 1 7.95 -1.44 3.95
CA LEU A 1 7.23 -1.37 2.66
C LEU A 1 6.12 -0.34 2.73
N LEU A 2 6.12 0.62 1.83
CA LEU A 2 5.06 1.61 1.69
C LEU A 2 4.03 1.13 0.66
N VAL A 3 2.74 1.22 1.00
CA VAL A 3 1.61 0.93 0.10
C VAL A 3 0.83 2.21 -0.11
N THR A 4 0.74 2.65 -1.35
CA THR A 4 0.04 3.87 -1.74
C THR A 4 -0.83 3.66 -2.98
N SER A 5 -1.55 4.69 -3.41
CA SER A 5 -2.38 4.67 -4.63
C SER A 5 -2.28 6.01 -5.35
N VAL A 6 -2.75 6.07 -6.60
CA VAL A 6 -2.82 7.33 -7.37
C VAL A 6 -3.97 8.19 -6.84
N LEU A 7 -5.13 7.56 -6.61
CA LEU A 7 -6.36 8.22 -6.15
C LEU A 7 -6.91 7.55 -4.89
N GLU A 8 -7.88 8.23 -4.26
CA GLU A 8 -8.67 7.62 -3.19
C GLU A 8 -9.51 6.44 -3.70
N LYS A 9 -9.84 5.51 -2.78
CA LYS A 9 -10.73 4.35 -3.03
C LYS A 9 -10.22 3.39 -4.11
N GLU A 10 -8.92 3.30 -4.32
CA GLU A 10 -8.30 2.28 -5.20
C GLU A 10 -8.02 0.95 -4.49
N GLY A 11 -8.33 0.85 -3.20
CA GLY A 11 -8.21 -0.39 -2.41
C GLY A 11 -6.84 -0.61 -1.79
N ARG A 12 -5.99 0.43 -1.66
CA ARG A 12 -4.66 0.33 -1.05
C ARG A 12 -4.69 -0.26 0.36
N SER A 13 -5.61 0.21 1.24
CA SER A 13 -5.75 -0.30 2.61
C SER A 13 -6.08 -1.79 2.62
N THR A 14 -6.99 -2.22 1.74
CA THR A 14 -7.33 -3.64 1.58
C THR A 14 -6.12 -4.45 1.11
N VAL A 15 -5.31 -3.91 0.20
CA VAL A 15 -4.07 -4.56 -0.26
C VAL A 15 -3.05 -4.63 0.87
N ALA A 16 -2.86 -3.54 1.62
CA ALA A 16 -1.93 -3.50 2.75
C ALA A 16 -2.31 -4.49 3.86
N GLU A 17 -3.60 -4.54 4.23
CA GLU A 17 -4.15 -5.47 5.22
C GLU A 17 -3.98 -6.94 4.79
N ASN A 18 -4.34 -7.27 3.55
CA ASN A 18 -4.20 -8.63 3.04
C ASN A 18 -2.73 -9.05 2.91
N LEU A 19 -1.84 -8.13 2.54
CA LEU A 19 -0.40 -8.40 2.49
C LEU A 19 0.15 -8.66 3.91
N ALA A 20 -0.23 -7.84 4.89
CA ALA A 20 0.14 -8.04 6.28
C ALA A 20 -0.35 -9.41 6.80
N LEU A 21 -1.59 -9.76 6.49
CA LEU A 21 -2.16 -11.05 6.86
C LEU A 21 -1.39 -12.20 6.21
N ALA A 22 -1.10 -12.13 4.92
CA ALA A 22 -0.38 -13.18 4.19
C ALA A 22 1.03 -13.41 4.73
N LEU A 23 1.75 -12.33 5.08
CA LEU A 23 3.07 -12.42 5.69
C LEU A 23 2.99 -13.02 7.12
N SER A 24 2.00 -12.61 7.91
CA SER A 24 1.77 -13.16 9.25
C SER A 24 1.45 -14.67 9.23
N MET A 25 0.72 -15.14 8.21
CA MET A 25 0.46 -16.58 8.00
C MET A 25 1.75 -17.36 7.71
N ARG A 26 2.80 -16.72 7.22
CA ARG A 26 4.14 -17.28 7.04
C ARG A 26 4.99 -17.22 8.32
N LYS A 27 4.39 -16.80 9.43
CA LYS A 27 5.04 -16.62 10.75
C LYS A 27 6.06 -15.48 10.79
N GLU A 28 5.99 -14.54 9.84
CA GLU A 28 6.76 -13.31 9.89
C GLU A 28 6.15 -12.35 10.92
N LYS A 29 6.99 -11.59 11.60
CA LYS A 29 6.53 -10.51 12.48
C LYS A 29 6.21 -9.29 11.62
N VAL A 30 4.93 -8.94 11.56
CA VAL A 30 4.44 -7.86 10.69
C VAL A 30 3.75 -6.79 11.51
N PHE A 31 4.13 -5.53 11.28
CA PHE A 31 3.42 -4.37 11.80
C PHE A 31 2.76 -3.63 10.64
N LEU A 32 1.43 -3.43 10.72
CA LEU A 32 0.68 -2.60 9.77
C LEU A 32 0.47 -1.22 10.40
N LEU A 33 1.12 -0.21 9.82
CA LEU A 33 1.00 1.19 10.23
C LEU A 33 0.03 1.91 9.29
N ASN A 34 -1.12 2.35 9.81
CA ASN A 34 -1.98 3.25 9.06
C ASN A 34 -1.45 4.68 9.21
N ALA A 35 -0.96 5.24 8.12
CA ALA A 35 -0.35 6.56 8.04
C ALA A 35 -1.28 7.62 7.38
N ASP A 36 -2.57 7.33 7.22
CA ASP A 36 -3.59 8.33 6.85
C ASP A 36 -4.01 9.14 8.09
N PHE A 37 -3.09 9.95 8.60
CA PHE A 37 -3.24 10.68 9.88
C PHE A 37 -4.36 11.73 9.85
N ARG A 38 -4.81 12.16 8.68
CA ARG A 38 -5.93 13.10 8.53
C ARG A 38 -7.26 12.50 8.98
N LYS A 39 -7.39 11.18 8.89
CA LYS A 39 -8.59 10.44 9.32
C LYS A 39 -8.50 9.96 10.76
N GLN A 40 -7.33 9.99 11.36
CA GLN A 40 -7.09 9.55 12.72
C GLN A 40 -6.70 10.74 13.58
N ASN A 41 -7.16 10.77 14.85
CA ASN A 41 -6.73 11.75 15.85
C ASN A 41 -5.26 11.51 16.28
N ALA A 42 -4.35 11.38 15.31
CA ALA A 42 -2.93 11.14 15.54
C ALA A 42 -2.16 12.48 15.64
N SER A 43 -2.66 13.41 16.43
CA SER A 43 -2.08 14.75 16.65
C SER A 43 -0.62 14.73 17.12
N TRP A 44 -0.14 13.62 17.65
CA TRP A 44 1.26 13.47 18.06
C TRP A 44 2.23 13.27 16.89
N LEU A 45 1.74 12.79 15.72
CA LEU A 45 2.50 12.64 14.49
C LEU A 45 2.34 13.83 13.52
N ALA A 46 1.36 14.70 13.75
CA ALA A 46 1.12 15.86 12.93
C ALA A 46 1.38 17.15 13.72
N ASP A 47 1.80 18.20 13.03
CA ASP A 47 1.89 19.55 13.60
C ASP A 47 0.50 20.22 13.67
N GLU A 48 0.46 21.50 14.09
CA GLU A 48 -0.79 22.26 14.19
C GLU A 48 -1.46 22.51 12.83
N GLU A 49 -0.69 22.44 11.76
CA GLU A 49 -1.13 22.62 10.36
C GLU A 49 -1.53 21.29 9.72
N GLY A 50 -1.29 20.17 10.42
CA GLY A 50 -1.64 18.81 9.98
C GLY A 50 -0.59 18.14 9.09
N HIS A 51 0.64 18.69 9.03
CA HIS A 51 1.76 18.07 8.32
C HIS A 51 2.48 17.05 9.21
N LEU A 52 3.09 16.07 8.55
CA LEU A 52 3.85 15.02 9.22
C LEU A 52 5.06 15.59 9.96
N LYS A 53 5.20 15.24 11.25
CA LYS A 53 6.44 15.47 11.99
C LYS A 53 7.47 14.40 11.61
N ILE A 54 8.26 14.69 10.58
CA ILE A 54 9.21 13.78 9.94
C ILE A 54 10.13 13.08 10.94
N GLU A 55 10.75 13.85 11.84
CA GLU A 55 11.68 13.29 12.83
C GLU A 55 11.03 12.27 13.78
N ILE A 56 9.76 12.53 14.15
CA ILE A 56 9.01 11.62 15.03
C ILE A 56 8.64 10.35 14.26
N PHE A 57 8.20 10.50 13.01
CA PHE A 57 7.87 9.38 12.15
C PHE A 57 9.10 8.51 11.86
N GLN A 58 10.25 9.12 11.57
CA GLN A 58 11.49 8.40 11.34
C GLN A 58 11.89 7.57 12.57
N LYS A 59 11.87 8.15 13.77
CA LYS A 59 12.16 7.42 15.03
C LYS A 59 11.18 6.28 15.28
N LEU A 60 9.89 6.50 15.01
CA LEU A 60 8.87 5.46 15.10
C LEU A 60 9.21 4.31 14.16
N LEU A 61 9.50 4.62 12.89
CA LEU A 61 9.81 3.62 11.87
C LEU A 61 11.06 2.83 12.20
N GLU A 62 12.12 3.48 12.69
CA GLU A 62 13.35 2.82 13.13
C GLU A 62 13.11 1.84 14.30
N ASN A 63 12.24 2.20 15.26
CA ASN A 63 11.89 1.31 16.36
C ASN A 63 11.04 0.12 15.88
N LEU A 64 10.05 0.36 15.02
CA LEU A 64 9.24 -0.70 14.45
C LEU A 64 10.07 -1.71 13.64
N LYS A 65 11.07 -1.23 12.87
CA LYS A 65 12.00 -2.07 12.10
C LYS A 65 12.88 -2.97 12.98
N LYS A 66 13.14 -2.62 14.24
CA LYS A 66 13.94 -3.46 15.17
C LYS A 66 13.14 -4.66 15.70
N GLU A 67 11.82 -4.50 15.80
CA GLU A 67 10.94 -5.49 16.44
C GLU A 67 10.19 -6.37 15.45
N ASN A 68 10.15 -5.97 14.17
CA ASN A 68 9.35 -6.60 13.13
C ASN A 68 10.20 -6.94 11.91
N ASP A 69 9.89 -8.06 11.26
CA ASP A 69 10.51 -8.47 10.00
C ASP A 69 9.99 -7.60 8.84
N TYR A 70 8.71 -7.19 8.94
CA TYR A 70 8.05 -6.30 7.97
C TYR A 70 7.28 -5.20 8.68
N VAL A 71 7.45 -3.96 8.21
CA VAL A 71 6.60 -2.82 8.53
C VAL A 71 5.90 -2.40 7.24
N ILE A 72 4.57 -2.55 7.19
CA ILE A 72 3.74 -2.12 6.07
C ILE A 72 3.12 -0.78 6.44
N ILE A 73 3.30 0.22 5.60
CA ILE A 73 2.81 1.58 5.82
C ILE A 73 1.70 1.83 4.81
N ASP A 74 0.44 1.87 5.27
CA ASP A 74 -0.72 2.27 4.46
C ASP A 74 -0.84 3.78 4.47
N THR A 75 -0.56 4.44 3.34
CA THR A 75 -0.48 5.90 3.23
C THR A 75 -1.66 6.49 2.45
N PRO A 76 -1.90 7.81 2.53
CA PRO A 76 -2.79 8.51 1.59
C PRO A 76 -2.38 8.36 0.13
N PRO A 77 -3.24 8.78 -0.84
CA PRO A 77 -2.85 8.80 -2.26
C PRO A 77 -1.59 9.62 -2.51
N PHE A 78 -0.67 9.07 -3.32
CA PHE A 78 0.67 9.61 -3.50
C PHE A 78 0.68 11.04 -4.04
N LEU A 79 -0.09 11.31 -5.08
CA LEU A 79 -0.12 12.63 -5.73
C LEU A 79 -0.95 13.68 -4.96
N GLN A 80 -1.64 13.29 -3.90
CA GLN A 80 -2.55 14.19 -3.16
C GLN A 80 -2.00 14.62 -1.80
N ASN A 81 -0.87 14.08 -1.40
CA ASN A 81 -0.32 14.32 -0.07
C ASN A 81 1.22 14.33 -0.09
N ALA A 82 1.81 15.49 0.17
CA ALA A 82 3.26 15.67 0.24
C ALA A 82 3.92 14.77 1.31
N ASP A 83 3.23 14.55 2.44
CA ASP A 83 3.74 13.67 3.51
C ASP A 83 3.98 12.24 3.00
N THR A 84 3.18 11.77 2.02
CA THR A 84 3.36 10.44 1.43
C THR A 84 4.67 10.32 0.65
N GLU A 85 5.08 11.39 -0.01
CA GLU A 85 6.37 11.44 -0.71
C GLU A 85 7.54 11.36 0.29
N GLU A 86 7.44 12.09 1.41
CA GLU A 86 8.44 12.03 2.48
C GLU A 86 8.50 10.64 3.12
N MET A 87 7.34 10.01 3.40
CA MET A 87 7.29 8.64 3.90
C MET A 87 7.91 7.63 2.92
N ALA A 88 7.70 7.84 1.61
CA ALA A 88 8.26 6.97 0.58
C ALA A 88 9.80 7.03 0.55
N GLN A 89 10.40 8.19 0.82
CA GLN A 89 11.86 8.33 0.92
C GLN A 89 12.45 7.53 2.08
N MET A 90 11.69 7.32 3.17
CA MET A 90 12.10 6.56 4.34
C MET A 90 11.81 5.06 4.23
N ALA A 91 10.98 4.65 3.28
CA ALA A 91 10.65 3.26 3.04
C ALA A 91 11.76 2.54 2.28
N ASP A 92 11.92 1.24 2.54
CA ASP A 92 12.88 0.41 1.81
C ASP A 92 12.35 0.00 0.44
N ALA A 93 11.01 -0.03 0.29
CA ALA A 93 10.35 -0.31 -0.98
C ALA A 93 8.94 0.30 -1.00
N SER A 94 8.41 0.55 -2.18
CA SER A 94 7.05 1.04 -2.41
C SER A 94 6.25 0.12 -3.32
N LEU A 95 4.94 0.08 -3.11
CA LEU A 95 3.96 -0.66 -3.92
C LEU A 95 2.81 0.29 -4.26
N LEU A 96 2.54 0.46 -5.56
CA LEU A 96 1.46 1.31 -6.04
C LEU A 96 0.20 0.47 -6.31
N VAL A 97 -0.92 0.85 -5.71
CA VAL A 97 -2.23 0.23 -5.98
C VAL A 97 -3.01 1.09 -6.95
N VAL A 98 -3.50 0.49 -8.01
CA VAL A 98 -4.24 1.16 -9.09
C VAL A 98 -5.52 0.37 -9.35
N ALA A 99 -6.68 1.01 -9.21
CA ALA A 99 -7.95 0.37 -9.54
C ALA A 99 -8.32 0.60 -10.99
N GLU A 100 -8.93 -0.43 -11.60
CA GLU A 100 -9.44 -0.35 -12.96
C GLU A 100 -10.44 0.81 -13.12
N HIS A 101 -10.31 1.55 -14.22
CA HIS A 101 -11.14 2.71 -14.58
C HIS A 101 -11.15 3.87 -13.57
N ARG A 102 -10.13 3.99 -12.70
CA ARG A 102 -10.05 5.07 -11.71
C ARG A 102 -9.03 6.14 -12.10
N ALA A 103 -7.76 5.80 -12.14
CA ALA A 103 -6.70 6.74 -12.47
C ALA A 103 -6.57 6.94 -13.98
N GLN A 104 -6.22 8.17 -14.40
CA GLN A 104 -5.82 8.43 -15.77
C GLN A 104 -4.36 8.02 -15.97
N ALA A 105 -4.01 7.59 -17.19
CA ALA A 105 -2.64 7.17 -17.51
C ALA A 105 -1.58 8.24 -17.19
N LYS A 106 -1.91 9.52 -17.36
CA LYS A 106 -1.01 10.64 -17.03
C LYS A 106 -0.69 10.70 -15.53
N ASP A 107 -1.71 10.48 -14.67
CA ASP A 107 -1.55 10.56 -13.21
C ASP A 107 -0.80 9.31 -12.71
N LEU A 108 -1.08 8.14 -13.31
CA LEU A 108 -0.33 6.92 -13.05
C LEU A 108 1.17 7.10 -13.40
N ASN A 109 1.47 7.63 -14.59
CA ASN A 109 2.85 7.86 -15.01
C ASN A 109 3.54 8.87 -14.08
N ALA A 110 2.87 9.96 -13.71
CA ALA A 110 3.42 10.94 -12.77
C ALA A 110 3.77 10.31 -11.41
N ALA A 111 2.88 9.46 -10.88
CA ALA A 111 3.14 8.75 -9.63
C ALA A 111 4.32 7.77 -9.75
N LEU A 112 4.40 7.03 -10.86
CA LEU A 112 5.51 6.11 -11.13
C LEU A 112 6.84 6.84 -11.30
N ASP A 113 6.86 7.96 -12.04
CA ASP A 113 8.06 8.75 -12.25
C ASP A 113 8.61 9.28 -10.91
N LEU A 114 7.73 9.79 -10.04
CA LEU A 114 8.12 10.26 -8.71
C LEU A 114 8.60 9.12 -7.80
N LEU A 115 7.93 7.96 -7.79
CA LEU A 115 8.36 6.80 -7.02
C LEU A 115 9.71 6.27 -7.51
N ASN A 116 9.92 6.22 -8.84
CA ASN A 116 11.17 5.75 -9.43
C ASN A 116 12.33 6.74 -9.22
N ALA A 117 12.05 8.04 -9.14
CA ALA A 117 13.07 9.07 -8.84
C ALA A 117 13.72 8.87 -7.44
N GLN A 118 13.08 8.09 -6.57
CA GLN A 118 13.59 7.76 -5.24
C GLN A 118 14.52 6.54 -5.20
N GLY A 119 14.92 6.01 -6.36
CA GLY A 119 15.79 4.85 -6.51
C GLY A 119 15.04 3.55 -6.79
N GLU A 120 15.73 2.41 -6.80
CA GLU A 120 15.19 1.08 -7.17
C GLU A 120 14.21 0.49 -6.13
N LYS A 121 13.44 1.35 -5.46
CA LYS A 121 12.55 0.96 -4.36
C LYS A 121 11.15 0.59 -4.80
N ASN A 122 10.75 0.89 -6.04
CA ASN A 122 9.42 0.62 -6.53
C ASN A 122 9.28 -0.85 -6.95
N LEU A 123 8.42 -1.61 -6.25
CA LEU A 123 8.14 -3.02 -6.55
C LEU A 123 7.16 -3.21 -7.71
N GLY A 124 6.58 -2.13 -8.23
CA GLY A 124 5.59 -2.16 -9.30
C GLY A 124 4.18 -1.82 -8.82
N CYS A 125 3.18 -2.30 -9.57
CA CYS A 125 1.78 -1.97 -9.33
C CYS A 125 0.93 -3.21 -9.04
N VAL A 126 -0.03 -3.05 -8.12
CA VAL A 126 -1.16 -3.96 -7.96
C VAL A 126 -2.34 -3.38 -8.73
N TYR A 127 -2.77 -4.08 -9.77
CA TYR A 127 -3.98 -3.72 -10.52
C TYR A 127 -5.19 -4.33 -9.84
N ASN A 128 -5.96 -3.49 -9.16
CA ASN A 128 -7.09 -3.87 -8.32
C ASN A 128 -8.43 -3.65 -9.01
N ASN A 129 -9.47 -4.34 -8.54
CA ASN A 129 -10.84 -4.29 -9.09
C ASN A 129 -10.93 -4.63 -10.58
N ALA A 130 -9.98 -5.42 -11.10
CA ALA A 130 -9.94 -5.79 -12.50
C ALA A 130 -11.12 -6.68 -12.90
N HIS A 131 -11.81 -6.34 -13.98
CA HIS A 131 -12.88 -7.15 -14.53
C HIS A 131 -12.28 -8.39 -15.22
N VAL A 132 -12.74 -9.58 -14.82
CA VAL A 132 -12.21 -10.87 -15.28
C VAL A 132 -12.28 -11.04 -16.81
N GLU A 133 -13.17 -10.34 -17.49
CA GLU A 133 -13.34 -10.41 -18.94
C GLU A 133 -12.09 -9.92 -19.70
N PHE A 134 -11.34 -8.97 -19.17
CA PHE A 134 -10.08 -8.50 -19.76
C PHE A 134 -8.90 -9.43 -19.50
N LEU A 135 -8.99 -10.28 -18.48
CA LEU A 135 -7.92 -11.21 -18.11
C LEU A 135 -7.99 -12.56 -18.84
N ARG A 136 -9.10 -12.84 -19.54
CA ARG A 136 -9.30 -14.12 -20.26
C ARG A 136 -8.18 -14.47 -21.28
N PRO A 137 -7.59 -13.53 -22.04
CA PRO A 137 -6.48 -13.88 -22.93
C PRO A 137 -5.18 -14.23 -22.19
N MET A 138 -4.98 -13.70 -20.99
CA MET A 138 -3.78 -13.97 -20.16
C MET A 138 -3.97 -15.20 -19.25
N ALA A 139 -5.20 -15.64 -19.02
CA ALA A 139 -5.54 -16.76 -18.12
C ALA A 139 -5.10 -18.13 -18.62
N SER A 140 -4.65 -18.26 -19.89
CA SER A 140 -4.19 -19.55 -20.42
C SER A 140 -2.82 -19.99 -19.87
N TYR A 141 -2.08 -19.12 -19.17
CA TYR A 141 -0.72 -19.41 -18.74
C TYR A 141 -0.42 -19.27 -17.22
N GLY A 142 -1.41 -19.34 -16.33
CA GLY A 142 -1.02 -19.38 -14.93
C GLY A 142 -2.06 -19.02 -13.86
N TYR A 143 -3.25 -18.60 -14.23
CA TYR A 143 -4.25 -18.14 -13.26
C TYR A 143 -5.12 -19.24 -12.65
N GLN A 144 -4.85 -20.50 -12.93
CA GLN A 144 -5.59 -21.63 -12.32
C GLN A 144 -5.37 -21.71 -10.79
N TYR A 145 -4.32 -21.06 -10.27
CA TYR A 145 -4.03 -21.04 -8.84
C TYR A 145 -4.84 -20.00 -8.03
N ALA A 146 -5.22 -18.86 -8.62
CA ALA A 146 -5.92 -17.80 -7.91
C ALA A 146 -7.39 -18.11 -7.60
N TYR A 147 -8.06 -18.92 -8.44
CA TYR A 147 -9.46 -19.27 -8.26
C TYR A 147 -9.72 -20.30 -7.14
N HIS A 148 -8.70 -21.05 -6.70
CA HIS A 148 -8.89 -22.05 -5.63
C HIS A 148 -8.86 -21.44 -4.22
N TYR A 149 -8.21 -20.28 -4.02
CA TYR A 149 -8.12 -19.66 -2.70
C TYR A 149 -9.28 -18.70 -2.37
N GLY A 150 -9.96 -18.13 -3.37
CA GLY A 150 -11.10 -17.24 -3.16
C GLY A 150 -12.40 -17.92 -2.72
N ARG A 151 -12.48 -19.24 -2.74
CA ARG A 151 -13.73 -19.98 -2.46
C ARG A 151 -13.85 -20.48 -1.02
N TYR A 152 -12.83 -20.29 -0.18
CA TYR A 152 -12.84 -20.72 1.23
C TYR A 152 -13.12 -19.61 2.24
N GLY A 153 -13.38 -18.36 1.79
CA GLY A 153 -13.67 -17.22 2.65
C GLY A 153 -15.14 -16.93 2.95
N GLY A 154 -16.04 -17.83 2.70
CA GLY A 154 -17.46 -17.62 2.91
C GLY A 154 -18.12 -18.69 3.76
N HIS A 155 -18.01 -18.58 5.08
CA HIS A 155 -18.99 -19.05 6.08
C HIS A 155 -18.40 -18.89 7.48
N TYR A 156 -18.59 -17.72 8.06
CA TYR A 156 -18.77 -17.60 9.49
C TYR A 156 -20.17 -17.05 9.70
N GLU A 157 -21.14 -17.95 9.85
CA GLU A 157 -22.42 -17.69 10.49
C GLU A 157 -22.22 -17.84 12.00
N ARG A 158 -22.60 -16.76 12.71
CA ARG A 158 -23.03 -16.61 14.10
C ARG A 158 -22.04 -17.01 15.21
#